data_a36885a9ba7b1acf47bc2670800fbb06
#
_entry.id   a36885a9ba7b1acf47bc2670800fbb06
#
_cell.length_a   1.000
_cell.length_b   1.000
_cell.length_c   1.000
_cell.angle_alpha   90.00
_cell.angle_beta   90.00
_cell.angle_gamma   90.00
#
_symmetry.space_group_name_H-M   'P 1'
#
loop_
_entity.id
_entity.type
_entity.pdbx_description
1 polymer ?
#
loop_
_entity_poly.entity_id
_entity_poly.type
_entity_poly.pdbx_seq_one_letter_code
_entity_poly.pdbx_strand_id
1 'polypeptide(L)'
;WRDAEAAGVIGHEEMVARIRRSLEMLLASGVTAVRSHINVGGPVSTRYLVAAIEAAATFRQRMDIEFVALTYMPMSGEGSDINLAALNDAIELGVEVIGGCPHLEPDSDSCVSKVFELAERHQRKVDLHVDETLDPSALTINDVVRYSRGSGILTTASHCVSLGMLPVEQVQPLAESVAAAAVSIVALPQTNLFLQGRDDPVATPRGLTAIHALLEAGVNLVAGADNAQDPFNFVGRNDPFETAALMVMAGHMLPREAFATISSNSRKALGMPEVSIQVGQPADLLAVRAGSTRQAIAEAPADRIVLKGGQVVARTSAMSEFPPVIT
;
A
#
# COMPACT_ATOMS: atom_id res chain seq x y z
N TRP A 1 -20.22 -6.09 -3.48
CA TRP A 1 -19.10 -6.71 -2.76
C TRP A 1 -19.47 -7.00 -1.31
N ARG A 2 -19.79 -5.98 -0.51
CA ARG A 2 -20.17 -6.18 0.92
C ARG A 2 -21.28 -7.20 1.12
N ASP A 3 -22.30 -7.19 0.26
CA ASP A 3 -23.39 -8.17 0.32
C ASP A 3 -22.89 -9.59 0.00
N ALA A 4 -21.96 -9.74 -0.93
CA ALA A 4 -21.33 -11.01 -1.27
C ALA A 4 -20.40 -11.52 -0.14
N GLU A 5 -19.67 -10.63 0.51
CA GLU A 5 -18.89 -10.94 1.71
C GLU A 5 -19.79 -11.40 2.86
N ALA A 6 -20.85 -10.64 3.16
CA ALA A 6 -21.80 -10.96 4.23
C ALA A 6 -22.51 -12.28 3.98
N ALA A 7 -22.82 -12.60 2.72
CA ALA A 7 -23.43 -13.85 2.30
C ALA A 7 -22.47 -15.05 2.28
N GLY A 8 -21.15 -14.82 2.47
CA GLY A 8 -20.14 -15.89 2.41
C GLY A 8 -20.00 -16.52 1.03
N VAL A 9 -20.33 -15.78 -0.03
CA VAL A 9 -20.36 -16.29 -1.42
C VAL A 9 -18.95 -16.65 -1.92
N ILE A 10 -17.90 -15.98 -1.39
CA ILE A 10 -16.52 -16.25 -1.77
C ILE A 10 -15.98 -17.36 -0.86
N GLY A 11 -15.80 -18.53 -1.42
CA GLY A 11 -15.25 -19.69 -0.72
C GLY A 11 -13.75 -19.57 -0.44
N HIS A 12 -13.26 -20.38 0.50
CA HIS A 12 -11.84 -20.39 0.90
C HIS A 12 -10.91 -20.65 -0.29
N GLU A 13 -11.16 -21.71 -1.06
CA GLU A 13 -10.34 -22.09 -2.22
C GLU A 13 -10.30 -20.99 -3.29
N GLU A 14 -11.43 -20.33 -3.54
CA GLU A 14 -11.50 -19.21 -4.47
C GLU A 14 -10.67 -18.02 -3.98
N MET A 15 -10.74 -17.70 -2.69
CA MET A 15 -9.93 -16.62 -2.09
C MET A 15 -8.43 -16.96 -2.20
N VAL A 16 -8.02 -18.17 -1.86
CA VAL A 16 -6.63 -18.64 -2.02
C VAL A 16 -6.16 -18.49 -3.47
N ALA A 17 -6.99 -18.90 -4.43
CA ALA A 17 -6.65 -18.80 -5.86
C ALA A 17 -6.50 -17.35 -6.32
N ARG A 18 -7.39 -16.44 -5.90
CA ARG A 18 -7.31 -14.99 -6.21
C ARG A 18 -6.04 -14.37 -5.65
N ILE A 19 -5.71 -14.66 -4.40
CA ILE A 19 -4.50 -14.13 -3.76
C ILE A 19 -3.25 -14.67 -4.45
N ARG A 20 -3.17 -15.97 -4.76
CA ARG A 20 -2.05 -16.54 -5.52
C ARG A 20 -1.87 -15.86 -6.86
N ARG A 21 -2.96 -15.66 -7.62
CA ARG A 21 -2.91 -14.94 -8.89
C ARG A 21 -2.35 -13.52 -8.73
N SER A 22 -2.79 -12.78 -7.70
CA SER A 22 -2.28 -11.43 -7.44
C SER A 22 -0.79 -11.45 -7.09
N LEU A 23 -0.33 -12.38 -6.26
CA LEU A 23 1.08 -12.55 -5.93
C LEU A 23 1.93 -12.94 -7.14
N GLU A 24 1.41 -13.79 -8.05
CA GLU A 24 2.06 -14.14 -9.32
C GLU A 24 2.22 -12.91 -10.23
N MET A 25 1.18 -12.07 -10.33
CA MET A 25 1.23 -10.82 -11.11
C MET A 25 2.28 -9.85 -10.53
N LEU A 26 2.31 -9.67 -9.22
CA LEU A 26 3.30 -8.85 -8.52
C LEU A 26 4.72 -9.37 -8.76
N LEU A 27 4.94 -10.66 -8.58
CA LEU A 27 6.25 -11.30 -8.79
C LEU A 27 6.72 -11.17 -10.24
N ALA A 28 5.83 -11.41 -11.21
CA ALA A 28 6.11 -11.25 -12.63
C ALA A 28 6.45 -9.79 -12.99
N SER A 29 5.90 -8.84 -12.24
CA SER A 29 6.15 -7.40 -12.38
C SER A 29 7.41 -6.91 -11.67
N GLY A 30 8.12 -7.79 -10.95
CA GLY A 30 9.41 -7.46 -10.32
C GLY A 30 9.35 -7.19 -8.82
N VAL A 31 8.20 -7.45 -8.18
CA VAL A 31 8.02 -7.25 -6.73
C VAL A 31 8.68 -8.39 -5.97
N THR A 32 9.61 -8.07 -5.08
CA THR A 32 10.30 -9.01 -4.18
C THR A 32 9.91 -8.86 -2.72
N ALA A 33 9.15 -7.81 -2.39
CA ALA A 33 8.56 -7.58 -1.08
C ALA A 33 7.23 -6.83 -1.24
N VAL A 34 6.21 -7.23 -0.48
CA VAL A 34 4.87 -6.62 -0.53
C VAL A 34 4.24 -6.59 0.85
N ARG A 35 3.57 -5.48 1.17
CA ARG A 35 2.61 -5.38 2.27
C ARG A 35 1.21 -5.33 1.67
N SER A 36 0.31 -6.17 2.18
CA SER A 36 -1.07 -6.26 1.72
C SER A 36 -2.05 -6.19 2.88
N HIS A 37 -3.10 -5.41 2.73
CA HIS A 37 -4.16 -5.27 3.71
C HIS A 37 -5.20 -6.38 3.53
N ILE A 38 -5.53 -7.06 4.62
CA ILE A 38 -6.51 -8.15 4.63
C ILE A 38 -7.61 -7.79 5.64
N ASN A 39 -8.84 -7.75 5.20
CA ASN A 39 -9.99 -7.49 6.05
C ASN A 39 -10.09 -8.50 7.20
N VAL A 40 -10.21 -7.98 8.43
CA VAL A 40 -10.34 -8.75 9.66
C VAL A 40 -11.49 -8.19 10.50
N GLY A 41 -12.33 -9.07 11.04
CA GLY A 41 -13.51 -8.67 11.82
C GLY A 41 -14.80 -8.67 11.00
N GLY A 42 -15.85 -8.07 11.54
CA GLY A 42 -17.15 -8.03 10.90
C GLY A 42 -17.64 -9.42 10.46
N PRO A 43 -18.24 -9.53 9.27
CA PRO A 43 -18.78 -10.81 8.78
C PRO A 43 -17.70 -11.81 8.34
N VAL A 44 -16.46 -11.35 8.14
CA VAL A 44 -15.38 -12.19 7.64
C VAL A 44 -14.51 -12.80 8.74
N SER A 45 -14.53 -12.23 9.96
CA SER A 45 -13.65 -12.63 11.05
C SER A 45 -12.18 -12.69 10.56
N THR A 46 -11.51 -13.84 10.65
CA THR A 46 -10.14 -14.08 10.16
C THR A 46 -10.07 -14.91 8.88
N ARG A 47 -11.21 -15.23 8.24
CA ARG A 47 -11.26 -16.17 7.10
C ARG A 47 -10.36 -15.76 5.93
N TYR A 48 -10.32 -14.48 5.60
CA TYR A 48 -9.49 -13.99 4.50
C TYR A 48 -8.01 -13.98 4.85
N LEU A 49 -7.68 -13.73 6.11
CA LEU A 49 -6.30 -13.82 6.58
C LEU A 49 -5.79 -15.27 6.52
N VAL A 50 -6.59 -16.25 6.92
CA VAL A 50 -6.23 -17.67 6.83
C VAL A 50 -5.96 -18.07 5.37
N ALA A 51 -6.82 -17.65 4.44
CA ALA A 51 -6.60 -17.88 3.00
C ALA A 51 -5.34 -17.19 2.48
N ALA A 52 -5.05 -15.96 2.96
CA ALA A 52 -3.87 -15.22 2.58
C ALA A 52 -2.58 -15.88 3.08
N ILE A 53 -2.55 -16.36 4.31
CA ILE A 53 -1.42 -17.10 4.88
C ILE A 53 -1.15 -18.38 4.08
N GLU A 54 -2.21 -19.13 3.71
CA GLU A 54 -2.08 -20.32 2.88
C GLU A 54 -1.52 -19.99 1.50
N ALA A 55 -2.07 -18.98 0.83
CA ALA A 55 -1.60 -18.55 -0.48
C ALA A 55 -0.12 -18.12 -0.44
N ALA A 56 0.25 -17.30 0.55
CA ALA A 56 1.60 -16.79 0.73
C ALA A 56 2.65 -17.88 1.01
N ALA A 57 2.24 -18.99 1.62
CA ALA A 57 3.15 -20.08 1.96
C ALA A 57 3.93 -20.62 0.73
N THR A 58 3.33 -20.55 -0.46
CA THR A 58 3.95 -21.00 -1.71
C THR A 58 4.97 -19.99 -2.30
N PHE A 59 5.04 -18.76 -1.75
CA PHE A 59 5.91 -17.68 -2.22
C PHE A 59 7.09 -17.38 -1.29
N ARG A 60 7.19 -18.00 -0.11
CA ARG A 60 8.17 -17.67 0.95
C ARG A 60 9.63 -17.55 0.49
N GLN A 61 10.02 -18.28 -0.55
CA GLN A 61 11.38 -18.23 -1.12
C GLN A 61 11.51 -17.24 -2.29
N ARG A 62 10.39 -16.65 -2.72
CA ARG A 62 10.33 -15.79 -3.92
C ARG A 62 10.02 -14.35 -3.59
N MET A 63 9.33 -14.10 -2.48
CA MET A 63 8.83 -12.80 -2.10
C MET A 63 8.65 -12.71 -0.58
N ASP A 64 9.05 -11.61 0.03
CA ASP A 64 8.66 -11.28 1.40
C ASP A 64 7.24 -10.73 1.37
N ILE A 65 6.34 -11.32 2.15
CA ILE A 65 4.93 -10.93 2.19
C ILE A 65 4.57 -10.61 3.63
N GLU A 66 4.11 -9.39 3.85
CA GLU A 66 3.65 -8.89 5.14
C GLU A 66 2.16 -8.55 5.04
N PHE A 67 1.36 -9.06 5.97
CA PHE A 67 -0.07 -8.78 6.02
C PHE A 67 -0.39 -7.76 7.10
N VAL A 68 -1.28 -6.83 6.75
CA VAL A 68 -1.93 -5.90 7.68
C VAL A 68 -3.31 -6.45 8.02
N ALA A 69 -3.62 -6.61 9.30
CA ALA A 69 -4.99 -6.85 9.73
C ALA A 69 -5.78 -5.53 9.57
N LEU A 70 -6.43 -5.34 8.41
CA LEU A 70 -7.32 -4.21 8.19
C LEU A 70 -8.62 -4.46 8.96
N THR A 71 -8.68 -3.91 10.16
CA THR A 71 -9.74 -4.22 11.11
C THR A 71 -11.03 -3.48 10.77
N TYR A 72 -12.14 -4.21 10.77
CA TYR A 72 -13.48 -3.63 10.57
C TYR A 72 -13.82 -2.62 11.67
N MET A 73 -14.64 -1.67 11.30
CA MET A 73 -15.22 -0.67 12.23
C MET A 73 -16.49 -1.22 12.92
N PRO A 74 -16.75 -0.79 14.15
CA PRO A 74 -15.91 0.09 14.99
C PRO A 74 -14.77 -0.66 15.67
N MET A 75 -13.66 0.04 15.93
CA MET A 75 -12.54 -0.42 16.75
C MET A 75 -12.59 0.19 18.17
N SER A 76 -13.45 1.16 18.39
CA SER A 76 -13.67 1.79 19.69
C SER A 76 -15.16 1.97 19.97
N GLY A 77 -15.55 2.05 21.25
CA GLY A 77 -16.93 2.24 21.66
C GLY A 77 -17.83 1.01 21.50
N GLU A 78 -19.13 1.23 21.41
CA GLU A 78 -20.16 0.18 21.32
C GLU A 78 -19.98 -0.65 20.03
N GLY A 79 -20.00 -1.98 20.16
CA GLY A 79 -19.85 -2.91 19.04
C GLY A 79 -18.42 -3.22 18.62
N SER A 80 -17.41 -2.61 19.26
CA SER A 80 -16.00 -2.85 18.92
C SER A 80 -15.49 -4.25 19.35
N ASP A 81 -16.10 -4.88 20.34
CA ASP A 81 -15.63 -6.12 20.94
C ASP A 81 -15.44 -7.25 19.92
N ILE A 82 -16.35 -7.41 18.97
CA ILE A 82 -16.30 -8.44 17.95
C ILE A 82 -15.11 -8.23 17.00
N ASN A 83 -14.83 -6.98 16.62
CA ASN A 83 -13.74 -6.64 15.73
C ASN A 83 -12.39 -6.73 16.45
N LEU A 84 -12.33 -6.29 17.70
CA LEU A 84 -11.14 -6.43 18.53
C LEU A 84 -10.80 -7.90 18.86
N ALA A 85 -11.81 -8.74 19.07
CA ALA A 85 -11.62 -10.19 19.23
C ALA A 85 -10.99 -10.78 17.95
N ALA A 86 -11.55 -10.47 16.78
CA ALA A 86 -11.00 -10.93 15.50
C ALA A 86 -9.58 -10.39 15.23
N LEU A 87 -9.27 -9.16 15.63
CA LEU A 87 -7.92 -8.61 15.57
C LEU A 87 -6.95 -9.37 16.46
N ASN A 88 -7.34 -9.71 17.69
CA ASN A 88 -6.52 -10.54 18.57
C ASN A 88 -6.26 -11.93 17.95
N ASP A 89 -7.29 -12.57 17.39
CA ASP A 89 -7.13 -13.84 16.66
C ASP A 89 -6.15 -13.69 15.48
N ALA A 90 -6.22 -12.57 14.75
CA ALA A 90 -5.29 -12.29 13.66
C ALA A 90 -3.84 -12.11 14.15
N ILE A 91 -3.64 -11.47 15.30
CA ILE A 91 -2.33 -11.33 15.94
C ILE A 91 -1.78 -12.71 16.35
N GLU A 92 -2.61 -13.60 16.87
CA GLU A 92 -2.25 -14.99 17.20
C GLU A 92 -1.90 -15.80 15.95
N LEU A 93 -2.56 -15.54 14.82
CA LEU A 93 -2.22 -16.12 13.51
C LEU A 93 -0.89 -15.60 12.94
N GLY A 94 -0.27 -14.62 13.58
CA GLY A 94 1.06 -14.12 13.23
C GLY A 94 1.08 -12.84 12.38
N VAL A 95 -0.03 -12.11 12.29
CA VAL A 95 -0.02 -10.79 11.63
C VAL A 95 0.98 -9.86 12.30
N GLU A 96 1.80 -9.20 11.49
CA GLU A 96 2.86 -8.32 11.97
C GLU A 96 2.47 -6.84 12.02
N VAL A 97 1.36 -6.46 11.36
CA VAL A 97 0.93 -5.07 11.21
C VAL A 97 -0.54 -4.92 11.57
N ILE A 98 -0.86 -3.97 12.42
CA ILE A 98 -2.23 -3.61 12.79
C ILE A 98 -2.68 -2.46 11.92
N GLY A 99 -3.87 -2.58 11.32
CA GLY A 99 -4.49 -1.58 10.46
C GLY A 99 -5.94 -1.32 10.81
N GLY A 100 -6.47 -0.27 10.23
CA GLY A 100 -7.85 0.19 10.35
C GLY A 100 -8.08 1.48 9.59
N CYS A 101 -9.30 2.01 9.63
CA CYS A 101 -9.72 3.23 8.92
C CYS A 101 -10.22 4.28 9.92
N PRO A 102 -9.36 4.89 10.75
CA PRO A 102 -9.79 5.76 11.83
C PRO A 102 -10.58 6.99 11.37
N HIS A 103 -10.37 7.49 10.14
CA HIS A 103 -11.15 8.59 9.59
C HIS A 103 -12.64 8.25 9.32
N LEU A 104 -12.98 6.97 9.36
CA LEU A 104 -14.38 6.49 9.22
C LEU A 104 -15.00 6.14 10.58
N GLU A 105 -14.25 6.20 11.66
CA GLU A 105 -14.73 5.94 13.01
C GLU A 105 -15.46 7.15 13.59
N PRO A 106 -16.47 6.94 14.45
CA PRO A 106 -17.13 8.05 15.15
C PRO A 106 -16.17 8.86 16.04
N ASP A 107 -15.14 8.20 16.57
CA ASP A 107 -14.07 8.77 17.39
C ASP A 107 -12.73 8.28 16.88
N SER A 108 -12.12 9.07 16.00
CA SER A 108 -10.82 8.75 15.38
C SER A 108 -9.69 8.65 16.40
N ASP A 109 -9.68 9.53 17.40
CA ASP A 109 -8.68 9.56 18.45
C ASP A 109 -8.68 8.25 19.27
N SER A 110 -9.85 7.83 19.74
CA SER A 110 -10.01 6.56 20.46
C SER A 110 -9.59 5.36 19.62
N CYS A 111 -9.91 5.35 18.32
CA CYS A 111 -9.48 4.29 17.40
C CYS A 111 -7.97 4.26 17.27
N VAL A 112 -7.32 5.39 16.96
CA VAL A 112 -5.85 5.47 16.83
C VAL A 112 -5.18 5.09 18.14
N SER A 113 -5.66 5.60 19.28
CA SER A 113 -5.16 5.23 20.61
C SER A 113 -5.18 3.72 20.83
N LYS A 114 -6.30 3.06 20.49
CA LYS A 114 -6.47 1.61 20.64
C LYS A 114 -5.51 0.83 19.74
N VAL A 115 -5.32 1.27 18.49
CA VAL A 115 -4.36 0.66 17.56
C VAL A 115 -2.94 0.71 18.12
N PHE A 116 -2.50 1.88 18.62
CA PHE A 116 -1.15 2.03 19.18
C PHE A 116 -0.99 1.26 20.50
N GLU A 117 -1.99 1.22 21.36
CA GLU A 117 -2.01 0.38 22.58
C GLU A 117 -1.76 -1.11 22.24
N LEU A 118 -2.48 -1.64 21.23
CA LEU A 118 -2.34 -3.03 20.82
C LEU A 118 -1.01 -3.27 20.11
N ALA A 119 -0.56 -2.33 19.28
CA ALA A 119 0.74 -2.42 18.60
C ALA A 119 1.91 -2.46 19.58
N GLU A 120 1.90 -1.63 20.60
CA GLU A 120 2.91 -1.64 21.69
C GLU A 120 2.87 -2.95 22.47
N ARG A 121 1.68 -3.36 22.93
CA ARG A 121 1.47 -4.60 23.71
C ARG A 121 1.98 -5.85 22.99
N HIS A 122 1.73 -5.94 21.68
CA HIS A 122 2.06 -7.10 20.88
C HIS A 122 3.32 -6.94 20.03
N GLN A 123 4.04 -5.82 20.17
CA GLN A 123 5.24 -5.48 19.39
C GLN A 123 4.98 -5.56 17.88
N ARG A 124 3.90 -4.92 17.43
CA ARG A 124 3.46 -4.87 16.03
C ARG A 124 3.72 -3.50 15.41
N LYS A 125 3.83 -3.47 14.10
CA LYS A 125 3.83 -2.26 13.27
C LYS A 125 2.41 -1.72 13.12
N VAL A 126 2.28 -0.48 12.64
CA VAL A 126 1.00 0.17 12.35
C VAL A 126 0.95 0.62 10.90
N ASP A 127 -0.16 0.32 10.21
CA ASP A 127 -0.45 0.82 8.87
C ASP A 127 -1.95 1.12 8.73
N LEU A 128 -2.30 2.40 8.71
CA LEU A 128 -3.67 2.89 8.76
C LEU A 128 -4.09 3.53 7.42
N HIS A 129 -5.35 3.32 7.03
CA HIS A 129 -6.00 4.12 6.00
C HIS A 129 -6.44 5.43 6.63
N VAL A 130 -5.83 6.54 6.22
CA VAL A 130 -5.96 7.84 6.87
C VAL A 130 -6.49 8.86 5.87
N ASP A 131 -7.57 9.55 6.24
CA ASP A 131 -8.09 10.72 5.53
C ASP A 131 -8.25 10.48 4.02
N GLU A 132 -8.84 9.33 3.64
CA GLU A 132 -9.15 8.98 2.25
C GLU A 132 -10.40 9.72 1.76
N THR A 133 -10.34 11.05 1.78
CA THR A 133 -11.44 11.93 1.41
C THR A 133 -10.93 13.26 0.89
N LEU A 134 -11.73 13.91 0.02
CA LEU A 134 -11.47 15.26 -0.47
C LEU A 134 -11.84 16.35 0.56
N ASP A 135 -12.40 15.98 1.71
CA ASP A 135 -12.72 16.94 2.77
C ASP A 135 -11.44 17.41 3.48
N PRO A 136 -11.03 18.68 3.34
CA PRO A 136 -9.82 19.20 3.98
C PRO A 136 -9.92 19.29 5.50
N SER A 137 -11.10 19.12 6.08
CA SER A 137 -11.28 19.09 7.54
C SER A 137 -10.98 17.74 8.17
N ALA A 138 -10.91 16.67 7.38
CA ALA A 138 -10.52 15.34 7.83
C ALA A 138 -9.00 15.29 8.02
N LEU A 139 -8.54 15.40 9.26
CA LEU A 139 -7.13 15.48 9.62
C LEU A 139 -6.77 14.48 10.74
N THR A 140 -7.25 13.26 10.62
CA THR A 140 -6.90 12.13 11.50
C THR A 140 -5.40 11.84 11.53
N ILE A 141 -4.67 12.29 10.49
CA ILE A 141 -3.20 12.25 10.47
C ILE A 141 -2.58 12.91 11.71
N ASN A 142 -3.22 13.92 12.30
CA ASN A 142 -2.74 14.55 13.54
C ASN A 142 -2.73 13.57 14.72
N ASP A 143 -3.74 12.71 14.82
CA ASP A 143 -3.81 11.67 15.85
C ASP A 143 -2.72 10.64 15.63
N VAL A 144 -2.54 10.18 14.38
CA VAL A 144 -1.47 9.24 14.02
C VAL A 144 -0.09 9.81 14.37
N VAL A 145 0.19 11.06 14.03
CA VAL A 145 1.44 11.76 14.36
C VAL A 145 1.64 11.84 15.88
N ARG A 146 0.58 12.18 16.62
CA ARG A 146 0.64 12.30 18.08
C ARG A 146 1.02 10.99 18.76
N TYR A 147 0.39 9.87 18.38
CA TYR A 147 0.65 8.56 18.95
C TYR A 147 1.93 7.91 18.42
N SER A 148 2.33 8.19 17.17
CA SER A 148 3.59 7.70 16.62
C SER A 148 4.83 8.33 17.29
N ARG A 149 4.71 9.61 17.66
CA ARG A 149 5.84 10.39 18.19
C ARG A 149 6.41 9.75 19.45
N GLY A 150 7.65 9.27 19.38
CA GLY A 150 8.37 8.67 20.50
C GLY A 150 7.93 7.24 20.86
N SER A 151 6.98 6.64 20.14
CA SER A 151 6.52 5.26 20.38
C SER A 151 7.55 4.19 20.00
N GLY A 152 8.44 4.50 19.05
CA GLY A 152 9.33 3.51 18.44
C GLY A 152 8.62 2.52 17.50
N ILE A 153 7.30 2.67 17.29
CA ILE A 153 6.51 1.82 16.40
C ILE A 153 6.70 2.28 14.96
N LEU A 154 7.07 1.37 14.07
CA LEU A 154 7.12 1.65 12.64
C LEU A 154 5.70 1.90 12.14
N THR A 155 5.43 3.16 11.74
CA THR A 155 4.10 3.65 11.42
C THR A 155 4.01 4.09 9.96
N THR A 156 2.95 3.67 9.31
CA THR A 156 2.58 4.07 7.95
C THR A 156 1.16 4.64 7.97
N ALA A 157 0.93 5.73 7.23
CA ALA A 157 -0.39 6.29 6.97
C ALA A 157 -0.63 6.28 5.45
N SER A 158 -1.64 5.55 5.02
CA SER A 158 -2.00 5.38 3.61
C SER A 158 -3.06 6.40 3.20
N HIS A 159 -3.11 6.77 1.93
CA HIS A 159 -3.97 7.76 1.30
C HIS A 159 -3.64 9.21 1.68
N CYS A 160 -4.03 9.70 2.83
CA CYS A 160 -3.89 11.09 3.28
C CYS A 160 -4.32 12.10 2.20
N VAL A 161 -5.44 11.83 1.53
CA VAL A 161 -5.95 12.63 0.39
C VAL A 161 -6.28 14.05 0.81
N SER A 162 -6.87 14.21 1.99
CA SER A 162 -7.24 15.52 2.53
C SER A 162 -6.10 16.53 2.58
N LEU A 163 -4.85 16.04 2.80
CA LEU A 163 -3.66 16.91 2.78
C LEU A 163 -3.47 17.58 1.41
N GLY A 164 -3.81 16.88 0.32
CA GLY A 164 -3.75 17.42 -1.04
C GLY A 164 -4.80 18.50 -1.35
N MET A 165 -5.78 18.67 -0.45
CA MET A 165 -6.84 19.67 -0.55
C MET A 165 -6.58 20.92 0.29
N LEU A 166 -5.51 20.92 1.10
CA LEU A 166 -5.16 22.04 1.97
C LEU A 166 -4.35 23.12 1.21
N PRO A 167 -4.52 24.40 1.59
CA PRO A 167 -3.59 25.46 1.20
C PRO A 167 -2.16 25.16 1.68
N VAL A 168 -1.16 25.65 0.94
CA VAL A 168 0.26 25.38 1.23
C VAL A 168 0.66 25.79 2.65
N GLU A 169 0.16 26.92 3.12
CA GLU A 169 0.42 27.44 4.47
C GLU A 169 -0.11 26.55 5.60
N GLN A 170 -1.08 25.70 5.30
CA GLN A 170 -1.64 24.74 6.26
C GLN A 170 -0.97 23.36 6.15
N VAL A 171 -0.67 22.90 4.93
CA VAL A 171 -0.11 21.59 4.73
C VAL A 171 1.37 21.51 5.14
N GLN A 172 2.14 22.58 4.99
CA GLN A 172 3.58 22.56 5.27
C GLN A 172 3.89 22.22 6.74
N PRO A 173 3.27 22.86 7.76
CA PRO A 173 3.51 22.49 9.16
C PRO A 173 3.07 21.06 9.49
N LEU A 174 2.02 20.56 8.82
CA LEU A 174 1.59 19.16 9.00
C LEU A 174 2.62 18.19 8.44
N ALA A 175 3.14 18.46 7.24
CA ALA A 175 4.19 17.65 6.63
C ALA A 175 5.46 17.60 7.50
N GLU A 176 5.87 18.72 8.07
CA GLU A 176 6.99 18.79 9.03
C GLU A 176 6.71 17.95 10.30
N SER A 177 5.47 17.96 10.79
CA SER A 177 5.06 17.15 11.95
C SER A 177 5.07 15.65 11.63
N VAL A 178 4.63 15.25 10.44
CA VAL A 178 4.69 13.88 9.93
C VAL A 178 6.14 13.40 9.85
N ALA A 179 7.03 14.22 9.28
CA ALA A 179 8.45 13.92 9.18
C ALA A 179 9.10 13.76 10.58
N ALA A 180 8.81 14.68 11.50
CA ALA A 180 9.33 14.64 12.87
C ALA A 180 8.84 13.42 13.68
N ALA A 181 7.66 12.88 13.35
CA ALA A 181 7.12 11.65 13.93
C ALA A 181 7.60 10.37 13.23
N ALA A 182 8.42 10.49 12.18
CA ALA A 182 8.92 9.39 11.36
C ALA A 182 7.81 8.51 10.74
N VAL A 183 6.62 9.07 10.50
CA VAL A 183 5.52 8.40 9.82
C VAL A 183 5.80 8.36 8.32
N SER A 184 5.70 7.18 7.71
CA SER A 184 5.73 7.05 6.24
C SER A 184 4.33 7.32 5.67
N ILE A 185 4.25 8.07 4.56
CA ILE A 185 2.98 8.28 3.85
C ILE A 185 2.97 7.44 2.57
N VAL A 186 1.87 6.76 2.30
CA VAL A 186 1.68 5.98 1.07
C VAL A 186 0.63 6.65 0.18
N ALA A 187 1.07 7.18 -0.96
CA ALA A 187 0.18 7.62 -2.02
C ALA A 187 -0.32 6.43 -2.82
N LEU A 188 -1.61 6.40 -3.14
CA LEU A 188 -2.28 5.28 -3.80
C LEU A 188 -2.99 5.75 -5.08
N PRO A 189 -2.22 6.10 -6.12
CA PRO A 189 -2.74 6.83 -7.26
C PRO A 189 -3.80 6.06 -8.05
N GLN A 190 -3.69 4.75 -8.22
CA GLN A 190 -4.65 3.97 -9.00
C GLN A 190 -6.05 4.03 -8.39
N THR A 191 -6.16 3.69 -7.10
CA THR A 191 -7.43 3.67 -6.39
C THR A 191 -7.99 5.07 -6.18
N ASN A 192 -7.15 6.02 -5.76
CA ASN A 192 -7.64 7.36 -5.48
C ASN A 192 -8.07 8.12 -6.76
N LEU A 193 -7.36 8.00 -7.89
CA LEU A 193 -7.79 8.56 -9.17
C LEU A 193 -9.12 7.96 -9.65
N PHE A 194 -9.40 6.70 -9.32
CA PHE A 194 -10.63 6.04 -9.69
C PHE A 194 -11.81 6.40 -8.76
N LEU A 195 -11.56 6.55 -7.45
CA LEU A 195 -12.62 6.74 -6.45
C LEU A 195 -12.96 8.20 -6.18
N GLN A 196 -11.95 9.08 -6.14
CA GLN A 196 -12.14 10.47 -5.70
C GLN A 196 -12.71 11.36 -6.80
N GLY A 197 -13.53 12.33 -6.41
CA GLY A 197 -14.06 13.37 -7.31
C GLY A 197 -15.01 12.86 -8.40
N ARG A 198 -15.66 11.72 -8.23
CA ARG A 198 -16.56 11.13 -9.25
C ARG A 198 -17.78 12.00 -9.53
N ASP A 199 -18.21 12.77 -8.55
CA ASP A 199 -19.37 13.65 -8.65
C ASP A 199 -18.98 15.05 -9.16
N ASP A 200 -17.69 15.30 -9.40
CA ASP A 200 -17.15 16.55 -9.92
C ASP A 200 -16.97 16.47 -11.44
N PRO A 201 -17.94 16.93 -12.26
CA PRO A 201 -17.87 16.81 -13.71
C PRO A 201 -16.85 17.76 -14.37
N VAL A 202 -16.39 18.77 -13.62
CA VAL A 202 -15.46 19.81 -14.10
C VAL A 202 -14.35 20.00 -13.08
N ALA A 203 -13.10 20.08 -13.55
CA ALA A 203 -11.89 20.25 -12.73
C ALA A 203 -11.78 19.18 -11.62
N THR A 204 -12.13 17.95 -11.94
CA THR A 204 -12.10 16.80 -11.02
C THR A 204 -10.80 16.75 -10.23
N PRO A 205 -10.83 16.77 -8.89
CA PRO A 205 -9.64 16.61 -8.06
C PRO A 205 -8.93 15.28 -8.34
N ARG A 206 -7.59 15.28 -8.28
CA ARG A 206 -6.80 14.06 -8.50
C ARG A 206 -6.88 13.07 -7.35
N GLY A 207 -7.34 13.51 -6.17
CA GLY A 207 -7.46 12.66 -4.99
C GLY A 207 -6.12 12.13 -4.46
N LEU A 208 -5.02 12.83 -4.72
CA LEU A 208 -3.69 12.49 -4.20
C LEU A 208 -3.35 13.34 -2.99
N THR A 209 -2.52 12.78 -2.10
CA THR A 209 -1.93 13.50 -0.96
C THR A 209 -1.05 14.67 -1.41
N ALA A 210 -0.59 15.49 -0.48
CA ALA A 210 0.25 16.66 -0.72
C ALA A 210 1.71 16.29 -1.04
N ILE A 211 1.94 15.61 -2.16
CA ILE A 211 3.20 14.98 -2.56
C ILE A 211 4.41 15.89 -2.36
N HIS A 212 4.38 17.12 -2.91
CA HIS A 212 5.53 18.01 -2.89
C HIS A 212 5.83 18.54 -1.48
N ALA A 213 4.81 18.94 -0.71
CA ALA A 213 5.01 19.40 0.66
C ALA A 213 5.60 18.28 1.55
N LEU A 214 5.13 17.04 1.37
CA LEU A 214 5.66 15.88 2.09
C LEU A 214 7.13 15.61 1.73
N LEU A 215 7.49 15.69 0.45
CA LEU A 215 8.87 15.50 0.00
C LEU A 215 9.79 16.63 0.51
N GLU A 216 9.36 17.88 0.44
CA GLU A 216 10.10 19.04 0.94
C GLU A 216 10.34 18.95 2.46
N ALA A 217 9.38 18.44 3.20
CA ALA A 217 9.53 18.18 4.64
C ALA A 217 10.41 16.95 4.97
N GLY A 218 10.82 16.17 3.97
CA GLY A 218 11.65 14.97 4.17
C GLY A 218 10.88 13.73 4.63
N VAL A 219 9.55 13.70 4.45
CA VAL A 219 8.73 12.53 4.74
C VAL A 219 9.13 11.36 3.84
N ASN A 220 9.18 10.16 4.38
CA ASN A 220 9.32 8.95 3.57
C ASN A 220 8.03 8.71 2.77
N LEU A 221 7.97 9.27 1.56
CA LEU A 221 6.83 9.10 0.66
C LEU A 221 6.98 7.80 -0.13
N VAL A 222 5.96 6.96 -0.04
CA VAL A 222 5.83 5.66 -0.73
C VAL A 222 4.68 5.75 -1.73
N ALA A 223 4.68 4.91 -2.75
CA ALA A 223 3.53 4.73 -3.61
C ALA A 223 3.19 3.24 -3.77
N GLY A 224 1.89 2.94 -3.73
CA GLY A 224 1.33 1.60 -3.91
C GLY A 224 0.20 1.58 -4.92
N ALA A 225 -0.14 0.38 -5.41
CA ALA A 225 -1.27 0.21 -6.32
C ALA A 225 -2.61 0.21 -5.60
N ASP A 226 -2.62 -0.23 -4.33
CA ASP A 226 -3.82 -0.50 -3.54
C ASP A 226 -4.65 -1.60 -4.20
N ASN A 227 -5.88 -1.33 -4.59
CA ASN A 227 -6.78 -2.30 -5.20
C ASN A 227 -6.37 -2.68 -6.64
N ALA A 228 -6.63 -3.92 -7.02
CA ALA A 228 -6.38 -4.41 -8.37
C ALA A 228 -7.46 -5.39 -8.81
N GLN A 229 -8.16 -5.05 -9.89
CA GLN A 229 -9.22 -5.86 -10.52
C GLN A 229 -10.38 -6.21 -9.57
N ASP A 230 -10.75 -5.24 -8.74
CA ASP A 230 -11.87 -5.28 -7.83
C ASP A 230 -12.77 -4.03 -7.97
N PRO A 231 -13.85 -3.86 -7.16
CA PRO A 231 -14.75 -2.72 -7.28
C PRO A 231 -14.13 -1.35 -7.06
N PHE A 232 -12.95 -1.26 -6.44
CA PHE A 232 -12.25 -0.02 -6.13
C PHE A 232 -11.17 0.33 -7.19
N ASN A 233 -10.78 -0.63 -8.03
CA ASN A 233 -9.93 -0.43 -9.21
C ASN A 233 -10.12 -1.57 -10.21
N PHE A 234 -10.96 -1.41 -11.22
CA PHE A 234 -11.31 -2.48 -12.17
C PHE A 234 -10.15 -2.94 -13.07
N VAL A 235 -9.14 -2.10 -13.28
CA VAL A 235 -8.11 -2.30 -14.31
C VAL A 235 -6.68 -2.36 -13.78
N GLY A 236 -6.50 -2.47 -12.46
CA GLY A 236 -5.18 -2.54 -11.82
C GLY A 236 -4.36 -3.72 -12.35
N ARG A 237 -3.09 -3.48 -12.66
CA ARG A 237 -2.17 -4.47 -13.27
C ARG A 237 -1.24 -5.14 -12.27
N ASN A 238 -1.18 -4.66 -11.01
CA ASN A 238 -0.15 -5.07 -10.05
C ASN A 238 1.28 -4.84 -10.57
N ASP A 239 1.49 -3.81 -11.37
CA ASP A 239 2.80 -3.43 -11.90
C ASP A 239 3.28 -2.13 -11.25
N PRO A 240 4.36 -2.14 -10.45
CA PRO A 240 4.88 -0.92 -9.84
C PRO A 240 5.27 0.18 -10.83
N PHE A 241 5.62 -0.18 -12.08
CA PHE A 241 5.86 0.84 -13.10
C PHE A 241 4.61 1.63 -13.50
N GLU A 242 3.42 1.00 -13.44
CA GLU A 242 2.15 1.72 -13.58
C GLU A 242 1.97 2.75 -12.46
N THR A 243 2.22 2.34 -11.21
CA THR A 243 2.19 3.25 -10.05
C THR A 243 3.15 4.41 -10.23
N ALA A 244 4.41 4.13 -10.58
CA ALA A 244 5.41 5.17 -10.83
C ALA A 244 5.03 6.11 -11.98
N ALA A 245 4.43 5.58 -13.06
CA ALA A 245 3.95 6.41 -14.18
C ALA A 245 2.84 7.37 -13.73
N LEU A 246 1.91 6.90 -12.90
CA LEU A 246 0.86 7.76 -12.32
C LEU A 246 1.44 8.81 -11.35
N MET A 247 2.45 8.46 -10.55
CA MET A 247 3.16 9.43 -9.70
C MET A 247 3.86 10.51 -10.52
N VAL A 248 4.40 10.18 -11.71
CA VAL A 248 4.94 11.17 -12.63
C VAL A 248 3.83 12.06 -13.23
N MET A 249 2.75 11.43 -13.75
CA MET A 249 1.73 12.15 -14.50
C MET A 249 0.76 12.92 -13.59
N ALA A 250 0.27 12.29 -12.55
CA ALA A 250 -0.73 12.88 -11.65
C ALA A 250 -0.09 13.55 -10.43
N GLY A 251 1.04 13.04 -9.95
CA GLY A 251 1.80 13.58 -8.82
C GLY A 251 2.87 14.62 -9.22
N HIS A 252 3.12 14.81 -10.52
CA HIS A 252 4.14 15.72 -11.08
C HIS A 252 5.57 15.48 -10.54
N MET A 253 5.87 14.21 -10.20
CA MET A 253 7.20 13.80 -9.74
C MET A 253 8.18 13.61 -10.91
N LEU A 254 9.46 13.75 -10.63
CA LEU A 254 10.48 13.31 -11.57
C LEU A 254 10.54 11.77 -11.62
N PRO A 255 10.85 11.15 -12.77
CA PRO A 255 10.88 9.68 -12.90
C PRO A 255 11.76 8.98 -11.84
N ARG A 256 12.89 9.58 -11.44
CA ARG A 256 13.76 9.03 -10.41
C ARG A 256 13.12 9.04 -9.03
N GLU A 257 12.40 10.11 -8.70
CA GLU A 257 11.68 10.24 -7.43
C GLU A 257 10.51 9.26 -7.39
N ALA A 258 9.70 9.19 -8.46
CA ALA A 258 8.61 8.23 -8.58
C ALA A 258 9.11 6.78 -8.47
N PHE A 259 10.27 6.45 -9.05
CA PHE A 259 10.87 5.13 -8.88
C PHE A 259 11.28 4.85 -7.44
N ALA A 260 11.81 5.82 -6.72
CA ALA A 260 12.16 5.65 -5.31
C ALA A 260 10.93 5.31 -4.46
N THR A 261 9.75 5.88 -4.76
CA THR A 261 8.51 5.59 -3.99
C THR A 261 8.04 4.14 -4.10
N ILE A 262 8.33 3.46 -5.20
CA ILE A 262 7.97 2.05 -5.44
C ILE A 262 9.12 1.08 -5.14
N SER A 263 10.23 1.54 -4.62
CA SER A 263 11.44 0.73 -4.38
C SER A 263 12.08 1.01 -3.01
N SER A 264 13.09 1.88 -2.94
CA SER A 264 13.83 2.15 -1.70
C SER A 264 12.95 2.69 -0.57
N ASN A 265 12.03 3.61 -0.89
CA ASN A 265 11.13 4.20 0.10
C ASN A 265 10.14 3.16 0.65
N SER A 266 9.64 2.27 -0.23
CA SER A 266 8.78 1.15 0.17
C SER A 266 9.51 0.22 1.14
N ARG A 267 10.78 -0.16 0.83
CA ARG A 267 11.58 -0.99 1.75
C ARG A 267 11.77 -0.34 3.11
N LYS A 268 12.00 0.98 3.14
CA LYS A 268 12.10 1.74 4.40
C LYS A 268 10.78 1.69 5.20
N ALA A 269 9.63 1.87 4.55
CA ALA A 269 8.31 1.77 5.19
C ALA A 269 8.00 0.36 5.70
N LEU A 270 8.51 -0.67 5.05
CA LEU A 270 8.41 -2.06 5.50
C LEU A 270 9.37 -2.39 6.67
N GLY A 271 10.33 -1.50 6.97
CA GLY A 271 11.39 -1.76 7.94
C GLY A 271 12.44 -2.76 7.44
N MET A 272 12.59 -2.88 6.13
CA MET A 272 13.54 -3.79 5.49
C MET A 272 14.89 -3.12 5.27
N PRO A 273 15.99 -3.89 5.24
CA PRO A 273 17.30 -3.36 4.89
C PRO A 273 17.31 -2.70 3.51
N GLU A 274 18.09 -1.64 3.37
CA GLU A 274 18.34 -1.04 2.06
C GLU A 274 19.01 -2.05 1.12
N VAL A 275 18.66 -2.00 -0.16
CA VAL A 275 19.29 -2.80 -1.23
C VAL A 275 20.02 -1.89 -2.18
N SER A 276 21.27 -2.20 -2.45
CA SER A 276 22.09 -1.51 -3.47
C SER A 276 22.89 -2.52 -4.29
N ILE A 277 23.31 -2.12 -5.49
CA ILE A 277 24.15 -2.97 -6.36
C ILE A 277 25.59 -2.83 -5.89
N GLN A 278 25.93 -3.47 -4.76
CA GLN A 278 27.25 -3.50 -4.15
C GLN A 278 27.58 -4.90 -3.62
N VAL A 279 28.85 -5.23 -3.56
CA VAL A 279 29.31 -6.51 -3.00
C VAL A 279 28.90 -6.60 -1.52
N GLY A 280 28.29 -7.73 -1.14
CA GLY A 280 27.82 -7.98 0.23
C GLY A 280 26.38 -7.56 0.51
N GLN A 281 25.70 -6.89 -0.42
CA GLN A 281 24.29 -6.54 -0.28
C GLN A 281 23.36 -7.69 -0.73
N PRO A 282 22.13 -7.76 -0.18
CA PRO A 282 21.12 -8.70 -0.65
C PRO A 282 20.86 -8.51 -2.15
N ALA A 283 20.80 -9.60 -2.90
CA ALA A 283 20.54 -9.56 -4.34
C ALA A 283 19.03 -9.72 -4.63
N ASP A 284 18.21 -8.81 -4.11
CA ASP A 284 16.79 -8.64 -4.45
C ASP A 284 16.71 -7.61 -5.57
N LEU A 285 16.78 -8.06 -6.82
CA LEU A 285 17.01 -7.19 -7.97
C LEU A 285 16.01 -7.45 -9.09
N LEU A 286 15.70 -6.40 -9.85
CA LEU A 286 14.96 -6.47 -11.10
C LEU A 286 15.86 -6.06 -12.25
N ALA A 287 16.08 -6.95 -13.20
CA ALA A 287 16.63 -6.61 -14.51
C ALA A 287 15.47 -6.40 -15.49
N VAL A 288 15.44 -5.26 -16.14
CA VAL A 288 14.40 -4.86 -17.11
C VAL A 288 15.05 -4.36 -18.40
N ARG A 289 14.45 -4.67 -19.56
CA ARG A 289 14.96 -4.24 -20.86
C ARG A 289 14.66 -2.75 -21.10
N ALA A 290 15.44 -1.88 -20.51
CA ALA A 290 15.34 -0.44 -20.67
C ALA A 290 16.71 0.22 -20.49
N GLY A 291 16.98 1.29 -21.21
CA GLY A 291 18.23 2.05 -21.14
C GLY A 291 18.27 3.09 -20.01
N SER A 292 17.14 3.32 -19.33
CA SER A 292 17.05 4.27 -18.21
C SER A 292 15.81 4.02 -17.36
N THR A 293 15.80 4.53 -16.12
CA THR A 293 14.62 4.50 -15.23
C THR A 293 13.41 5.17 -15.90
N ARG A 294 13.60 6.31 -16.59
CA ARG A 294 12.54 6.99 -17.32
C ARG A 294 11.93 6.08 -18.39
N GLN A 295 12.76 5.39 -19.18
CA GLN A 295 12.27 4.47 -20.20
C GLN A 295 11.57 3.26 -19.59
N ALA A 296 12.10 2.70 -18.49
CA ALA A 296 11.46 1.59 -17.78
C ALA A 296 10.04 1.95 -17.29
N ILE A 297 9.86 3.16 -16.75
CA ILE A 297 8.54 3.64 -16.31
C ILE A 297 7.63 3.90 -17.51
N ALA A 298 8.14 4.54 -18.56
CA ALA A 298 7.33 4.94 -19.73
C ALA A 298 6.83 3.75 -20.54
N GLU A 299 7.64 2.71 -20.70
CA GLU A 299 7.36 1.56 -21.55
C GLU A 299 6.84 0.34 -20.77
N ALA A 300 7.13 0.29 -19.45
CA ALA A 300 6.82 -0.85 -18.59
C ALA A 300 7.09 -2.20 -19.27
N PRO A 301 8.31 -2.43 -19.81
CA PRO A 301 8.56 -3.56 -20.71
C PRO A 301 8.31 -4.89 -20.00
N ALA A 302 7.77 -5.84 -20.74
CA ALA A 302 7.47 -7.17 -20.24
C ALA A 302 8.72 -8.08 -20.13
N ASP A 303 9.85 -7.69 -20.72
CA ASP A 303 11.12 -8.42 -20.58
C ASP A 303 11.75 -8.11 -19.22
N ARG A 304 11.52 -9.02 -18.26
CA ARG A 304 11.98 -8.86 -16.86
C ARG A 304 12.62 -10.15 -16.35
N ILE A 305 13.65 -9.99 -15.51
CA ILE A 305 14.23 -11.07 -14.71
C ILE A 305 14.23 -10.59 -13.26
N VAL A 306 13.54 -11.33 -12.41
CA VAL A 306 13.41 -11.02 -10.98
C VAL A 306 14.32 -11.94 -10.18
N LEU A 307 15.16 -11.36 -9.34
CA LEU A 307 16.03 -12.09 -8.43
C LEU A 307 15.61 -11.82 -6.97
N LYS A 308 15.58 -12.88 -6.18
CA LYS A 308 15.41 -12.86 -4.72
C LYS A 308 16.56 -13.63 -4.09
N GLY A 309 17.35 -12.95 -3.23
CA GLY A 309 18.52 -13.57 -2.62
C GLY A 309 19.51 -14.14 -3.64
N GLY A 310 19.63 -13.53 -4.83
CA GLY A 310 20.50 -14.01 -5.92
C GLY A 310 19.93 -15.15 -6.76
N GLN A 311 18.74 -15.68 -6.43
CA GLN A 311 18.06 -16.70 -7.21
C GLN A 311 17.06 -16.06 -8.18
N VAL A 312 17.00 -16.54 -9.43
CA VAL A 312 15.96 -16.12 -10.37
C VAL A 312 14.63 -16.72 -9.93
N VAL A 313 13.68 -15.86 -9.54
CA VAL A 313 12.37 -16.27 -9.01
C VAL A 313 11.23 -16.03 -10.00
N ALA A 314 11.43 -15.16 -10.99
CA ALA A 314 10.53 -14.99 -12.13
C ALA A 314 11.30 -14.53 -13.36
N ARG A 315 10.78 -14.89 -14.53
CA ARG A 315 11.25 -14.42 -15.84
C ARG A 315 10.04 -14.23 -16.73
N THR A 316 9.91 -13.05 -17.33
CA THR A 316 8.88 -12.72 -18.32
C THR A 316 9.53 -12.23 -19.59
N SER A 317 8.84 -12.39 -20.73
CA SER A 317 9.28 -11.89 -22.03
C SER A 317 8.10 -11.61 -22.92
N ALA A 318 8.25 -10.64 -23.83
CA ALA A 318 7.33 -10.40 -24.92
C ALA A 318 8.10 -10.31 -26.23
N MET A 319 7.47 -10.75 -27.31
CA MET A 319 7.99 -10.66 -28.67
C MET A 319 7.03 -9.86 -29.54
N SER A 320 7.55 -8.91 -30.32
CA SER A 320 6.81 -8.17 -31.32
C SER A 320 7.41 -8.44 -32.69
N GLU A 321 6.59 -8.83 -33.65
CA GLU A 321 6.98 -9.05 -35.04
C GLU A 321 6.38 -7.94 -35.92
N PHE A 322 7.19 -7.40 -36.80
CA PHE A 322 6.78 -6.40 -37.77
C PHE A 322 7.03 -6.96 -39.19
N PRO A 323 6.08 -7.69 -39.75
CA PRO A 323 6.21 -8.22 -41.12
C PRO A 323 6.46 -7.08 -42.11
N PRO A 324 7.28 -7.31 -43.18
CA PRO A 324 7.48 -6.30 -44.22
C PRO A 324 6.15 -5.93 -44.87
N VAL A 325 5.96 -4.63 -45.11
CA VAL A 325 4.80 -4.14 -45.88
C VAL A 325 4.92 -4.67 -47.31
N ILE A 326 3.96 -5.47 -47.75
CA ILE A 326 3.86 -5.89 -49.13
C ILE A 326 3.41 -4.66 -49.91
N THR A 327 4.33 -4.06 -50.67
CA THR A 327 4.05 -2.96 -51.61
C THR A 327 3.49 -3.49 -52.91
#